data_aca46c66fcdfa4f567f930d2c8819e63
#
_entry.id   aca46c66fcdfa4f567f930d2c8819e63
#
_cell.length_a   1.000
_cell.length_b   1.000
_cell.length_c   1.000
_cell.angle_alpha   90.00
_cell.angle_beta   90.00
_cell.angle_gamma   90.00
#
_symmetry.space_group_name_H-M   'P 1'
#
loop_
_entity.id
_entity.type
_entity.pdbx_description
1 polymer ?
#
loop_
_entity_poly.entity_id
_entity_poly.type
_entity_poly.pdbx_seq_one_letter_code
_entity_poly.pdbx_strand_id
1 'polypeptide(L)'
;DKNPLLGLSALNYIPTVIHRGVILKTDELLPSSPEILVQRQLNAYNARDIDAFLEPYADSVELYQFPGTLLSKGKEQMRQQYESMFKNLPGLHCELKKRIIKDNFVIDHESITGIVQPQKIEAIAHYEIENNKIIKVYFIQ
;
A
#
# COMPACT_ATOMS: atom_id res chain seq x y z
N ASP A 1 -7.22 7.46 30.49
CA ASP A 1 -8.20 8.17 29.66
C ASP A 1 -7.58 8.52 28.32
N LYS A 2 -7.99 7.80 27.30
CA LYS A 2 -7.55 8.09 25.95
C LYS A 2 -8.38 9.24 25.40
N ASN A 3 -7.69 10.34 25.08
CA ASN A 3 -8.30 11.50 24.45
C ASN A 3 -8.95 11.09 23.12
N PRO A 4 -10.29 11.22 22.95
CA PRO A 4 -10.97 10.81 21.71
C PRO A 4 -10.53 11.61 20.48
N LEU A 5 -9.84 12.75 20.65
CA LEU A 5 -9.27 13.52 19.54
C LEU A 5 -7.95 12.95 18.98
N LEU A 6 -7.30 12.02 19.70
CA LEU A 6 -6.18 11.26 19.18
C LEU A 6 -6.63 10.00 18.41
N GLY A 7 -7.92 9.83 18.21
CA GLY A 7 -8.54 8.56 17.90
C GLY A 7 -8.85 8.27 16.44
N LEU A 8 -8.45 9.09 15.45
CA LEU A 8 -8.62 8.70 14.05
C LEU A 8 -7.72 7.52 13.68
N SER A 9 -6.55 7.42 14.29
CA SER A 9 -5.69 6.25 14.14
C SER A 9 -6.20 5.02 14.92
N ALA A 10 -6.94 5.23 16.02
CA ALA A 10 -7.53 4.14 16.81
C ALA A 10 -8.71 3.48 16.09
N LEU A 11 -9.43 4.22 15.24
CA LEU A 11 -10.54 3.67 14.44
C LEU A 11 -10.06 2.63 13.41
N ASN A 12 -8.80 2.71 12.98
CA ASN A 12 -8.20 1.73 12.08
C ASN A 12 -7.97 0.34 12.72
N TYR A 13 -8.07 0.26 14.05
CA TYR A 13 -7.84 -0.97 14.80
C TYR A 13 -9.13 -1.61 15.37
N ILE A 14 -10.30 -1.01 15.10
CA ILE A 14 -11.57 -1.61 15.49
C ILE A 14 -11.99 -2.59 14.40
N PRO A 15 -11.90 -3.90 14.60
CA PRO A 15 -12.21 -4.87 13.56
C PRO A 15 -13.70 -4.94 13.22
N THR A 16 -14.55 -4.50 14.15
CA THR A 16 -16.00 -4.50 13.97
C THR A 16 -16.65 -3.34 14.70
N VAL A 17 -17.70 -2.77 14.10
CA VAL A 17 -18.55 -1.75 14.71
C VAL A 17 -19.98 -2.24 14.65
N ILE A 18 -20.73 -2.06 15.75
CA ILE A 18 -22.17 -2.38 15.80
C ILE A 18 -22.93 -1.10 15.47
N HIS A 19 -23.77 -1.17 14.43
CA HIS A 19 -24.67 -0.09 14.04
C HIS A 19 -26.07 -0.63 13.90
N ARG A 20 -27.03 -0.08 14.69
CA ARG A 20 -28.44 -0.52 14.71
C ARG A 20 -28.62 -2.04 14.91
N GLY A 21 -27.77 -2.66 15.74
CA GLY A 21 -27.82 -4.09 16.02
C GLY A 21 -27.22 -4.98 14.94
N VAL A 22 -26.60 -4.40 13.89
CA VAL A 22 -25.87 -5.14 12.85
C VAL A 22 -24.39 -5.00 13.09
N ILE A 23 -23.66 -6.11 13.04
CA ILE A 23 -22.19 -6.11 13.12
C ILE A 23 -21.65 -5.82 11.72
N LEU A 24 -21.00 -4.67 11.56
CA LEU A 24 -20.33 -4.28 10.32
C LEU A 24 -18.82 -4.39 10.49
N LYS A 25 -18.14 -4.90 9.48
CA LYS A 25 -16.69 -4.84 9.45
C LYS A 25 -16.25 -3.41 9.15
N THR A 26 -15.13 -3.00 9.73
CA THR A 26 -14.62 -1.63 9.59
C THR A 26 -14.31 -1.26 8.14
N ASP A 27 -13.86 -2.22 7.36
CA ASP A 27 -13.59 -2.05 5.93
C ASP A 27 -14.84 -1.78 5.09
N GLU A 28 -16.03 -2.21 5.57
CA GLU A 28 -17.32 -1.91 4.94
C GLU A 28 -17.82 -0.49 5.27
N LEU A 29 -17.31 0.13 6.34
CA LEU A 29 -17.72 1.44 6.82
C LEU A 29 -16.90 2.60 6.25
N LEU A 30 -15.65 2.34 5.85
CA LEU A 30 -14.74 3.35 5.33
C LEU A 30 -14.79 3.35 3.80
N PRO A 31 -15.00 4.52 3.18
CA PRO A 31 -14.92 4.60 1.73
C PRO A 31 -13.50 4.23 1.27
N SER A 32 -13.42 3.25 0.41
CA SER A 32 -12.16 2.86 -0.23
C SER A 32 -11.90 3.79 -1.41
N SER A 33 -11.27 4.92 -1.17
CA SER A 33 -10.76 5.76 -2.26
C SER A 33 -9.42 5.22 -2.77
N PRO A 34 -9.04 5.52 -4.03
CA PRO A 34 -7.72 5.18 -4.55
C PRO A 34 -6.57 5.65 -3.65
N GLU A 35 -6.67 6.85 -3.10
CA GLU A 35 -5.70 7.40 -2.16
C GLU A 35 -5.56 6.55 -0.89
N ILE A 36 -6.68 6.14 -0.30
CA ILE A 36 -6.69 5.33 0.92
C ILE A 36 -6.03 3.97 0.68
N LEU A 37 -6.33 3.32 -0.44
CA LEU A 37 -5.72 2.03 -0.80
C LEU A 37 -4.20 2.15 -0.94
N VAL A 38 -3.73 3.16 -1.66
CA VAL A 38 -2.30 3.39 -1.86
C VAL A 38 -1.62 3.79 -0.56
N GLN A 39 -2.28 4.59 0.29
CA GLN A 39 -1.72 4.94 1.60
C GLN A 39 -1.62 3.72 2.53
N ARG A 40 -2.60 2.83 2.52
CA ARG A 40 -2.58 1.61 3.33
C ARG A 40 -1.43 0.69 2.96
N GLN A 41 -1.19 0.48 1.67
CA GLN A 41 -0.05 -0.33 1.24
C GLN A 41 1.29 0.31 1.63
N LEU A 42 1.42 1.64 1.50
CA LEU A 42 2.64 2.35 1.89
C LEU A 42 2.93 2.23 3.40
N ASN A 43 1.90 2.38 4.23
CA ASN A 43 2.03 2.21 5.67
C ASN A 43 2.47 0.78 6.04
N ALA A 44 1.87 -0.22 5.40
CA ALA A 44 2.21 -1.63 5.60
C ALA A 44 3.63 -1.98 5.09
N TYR A 45 4.04 -1.39 3.97
CA TYR A 45 5.40 -1.49 3.45
C TYR A 45 6.42 -1.00 4.49
N ASN A 46 6.18 0.18 5.06
CA ASN A 46 7.05 0.76 6.08
C ASN A 46 7.04 -0.03 7.40
N ALA A 47 5.93 -0.70 7.72
CA ALA A 47 5.83 -1.62 8.85
C ALA A 47 6.42 -3.01 8.55
N ARG A 48 6.74 -3.31 7.29
CA ARG A 48 7.16 -4.63 6.81
C ARG A 48 6.15 -5.73 7.15
N ASP A 49 4.87 -5.37 7.12
CA ASP A 49 3.75 -6.28 7.34
C ASP A 49 3.24 -6.78 5.99
N ILE A 50 3.65 -7.99 5.62
CA ILE A 50 3.36 -8.55 4.29
C ILE A 50 1.86 -8.76 4.04
N ASP A 51 1.11 -9.18 5.04
CA ASP A 51 -0.32 -9.43 4.88
C ASP A 51 -1.10 -8.12 4.69
N ALA A 52 -0.84 -7.12 5.53
CA ALA A 52 -1.42 -5.79 5.39
C ALA A 52 -0.97 -5.09 4.10
N PHE A 53 0.28 -5.32 3.66
CA PHE A 53 0.81 -4.77 2.42
C PHE A 53 0.07 -5.30 1.19
N LEU A 54 -0.23 -6.59 1.16
CA LEU A 54 -0.88 -7.25 0.03
C LEU A 54 -2.40 -7.04 -0.03
N GLU A 55 -3.03 -6.69 1.09
CA GLU A 55 -4.48 -6.57 1.17
C GLU A 55 -5.08 -5.60 0.14
N PRO A 56 -4.55 -4.38 -0.09
CA PRO A 56 -5.09 -3.44 -1.07
C PRO A 56 -4.95 -3.88 -2.53
N TYR A 57 -4.14 -4.90 -2.82
CA TYR A 57 -3.88 -5.37 -4.18
C TYR A 57 -4.90 -6.43 -4.62
N ALA A 58 -5.20 -6.46 -5.93
CA ALA A 58 -5.97 -7.53 -6.53
C ALA A 58 -5.17 -8.83 -6.62
N ASP A 59 -5.85 -9.98 -6.63
CA ASP A 59 -5.17 -11.28 -6.76
C ASP A 59 -4.40 -11.41 -8.07
N SER A 60 -4.87 -10.75 -9.13
CA SER A 60 -4.27 -10.72 -10.46
C SER A 60 -3.35 -9.52 -10.72
N VAL A 61 -2.93 -8.81 -9.68
CA VAL A 61 -2.10 -7.60 -9.80
C VAL A 61 -0.85 -7.82 -10.67
N GLU A 62 -0.48 -6.82 -11.44
CA GLU A 62 0.72 -6.82 -12.26
C GLU A 62 1.62 -5.64 -11.89
N LEU A 63 2.91 -5.91 -11.70
CA LEU A 63 3.93 -4.90 -11.45
C LEU A 63 4.86 -4.79 -12.65
N TYR A 64 5.15 -3.57 -13.08
CA TYR A 64 5.98 -3.28 -14.23
C TYR A 64 7.10 -2.29 -13.92
N GLN A 65 8.24 -2.50 -14.54
CA GLN A 65 9.22 -1.43 -14.76
C GLN A 65 8.80 -0.68 -16.01
N PHE A 66 8.64 0.63 -15.90
CA PHE A 66 8.30 1.47 -17.06
C PHE A 66 9.36 1.35 -18.19
N PRO A 67 8.98 1.29 -19.46
CA PRO A 67 7.64 1.46 -20.02
C PRO A 67 6.75 0.21 -20.02
N GLY A 68 7.25 -0.99 -19.80
CA GLY A 68 6.40 -2.18 -19.85
C GLY A 68 7.09 -3.51 -19.57
N THR A 69 8.22 -3.51 -18.89
CA THR A 69 8.87 -4.76 -18.46
C THR A 69 8.15 -5.35 -17.25
N LEU A 70 7.54 -6.52 -17.39
CA LEU A 70 6.84 -7.20 -16.31
C LEU A 70 7.83 -7.66 -15.24
N LEU A 71 7.60 -7.21 -13.99
CA LEU A 71 8.38 -7.58 -12.81
C LEU A 71 7.74 -8.69 -12.00
N SER A 72 6.40 -8.65 -11.89
CA SER A 72 5.63 -9.59 -11.09
C SER A 72 4.20 -9.69 -11.60
N LYS A 73 3.64 -10.89 -11.55
CA LYS A 73 2.23 -11.12 -11.89
C LYS A 73 1.57 -12.01 -10.83
N GLY A 74 0.50 -11.46 -10.28
CA GLY A 74 -0.27 -12.11 -9.23
C GLY A 74 0.26 -11.86 -7.83
N LYS A 75 -0.67 -11.87 -6.88
CA LYS A 75 -0.40 -11.57 -5.46
C LYS A 75 0.58 -12.58 -4.84
N GLU A 76 0.57 -13.82 -5.26
CA GLU A 76 1.46 -14.86 -4.74
C GLU A 76 2.93 -14.60 -5.10
N GLN A 77 3.20 -14.26 -6.35
CA GLN A 77 4.55 -13.92 -6.78
C GLN A 77 5.05 -12.64 -6.10
N MET A 78 4.14 -11.67 -5.97
CA MET A 78 4.42 -10.43 -5.23
C MET A 78 4.75 -10.71 -3.77
N ARG A 79 4.02 -11.62 -3.10
CA ARG A 79 4.29 -12.05 -1.73
C ARG A 79 5.72 -12.56 -1.58
N GLN A 80 6.12 -13.49 -2.41
CA GLN A 80 7.45 -14.10 -2.35
C GLN A 80 8.57 -13.05 -2.47
N GLN A 81 8.42 -12.11 -3.39
CA GLN A 81 9.40 -11.03 -3.61
C GLN A 81 9.49 -10.07 -2.42
N TYR A 82 8.34 -9.57 -1.96
CA TYR A 82 8.31 -8.56 -0.89
C TYR A 82 8.58 -9.14 0.50
N GLU A 83 8.14 -10.36 0.77
CA GLU A 83 8.44 -11.04 2.02
C GLU A 83 9.96 -11.26 2.19
N SER A 84 10.63 -11.69 1.14
CA SER A 84 12.09 -11.80 1.10
C SER A 84 12.77 -10.44 1.31
N MET A 85 12.28 -9.40 0.64
CA MET A 85 12.81 -8.05 0.77
C MET A 85 12.63 -7.50 2.20
N PHE A 86 11.46 -7.64 2.79
CA PHE A 86 11.18 -7.18 4.16
C PHE A 86 12.04 -7.90 5.20
N LYS A 87 12.28 -9.20 4.99
CA LYS A 87 13.13 -10.01 5.86
C LYS A 87 14.61 -9.60 5.78
N ASN A 88 15.09 -9.31 4.59
CA ASN A 88 16.50 -9.02 4.34
C ASN A 88 16.88 -7.55 4.55
N LEU A 89 15.92 -6.65 4.55
CA LEU A 89 16.13 -5.20 4.67
C LEU A 89 15.36 -4.63 5.87
N PRO A 90 15.82 -4.86 7.11
CA PRO A 90 15.11 -4.40 8.31
C PRO A 90 15.02 -2.88 8.43
N GLY A 91 15.91 -2.13 7.77
CA GLY A 91 15.90 -0.67 7.73
C GLY A 91 15.13 -0.05 6.56
N LEU A 92 14.48 -0.88 5.72
CA LEU A 92 13.74 -0.43 4.55
C LEU A 92 12.65 0.58 4.94
N HIS A 93 12.67 1.73 4.28
CA HIS A 93 11.69 2.79 4.50
C HIS A 93 11.43 3.56 3.21
N CYS A 94 10.16 3.80 2.93
CA CYS A 94 9.69 4.60 1.80
C CYS A 94 9.04 5.88 2.31
N GLU A 95 9.62 7.02 1.94
CA GLU A 95 9.09 8.33 2.22
C GLU A 95 8.32 8.86 1.02
N LEU A 96 7.04 9.18 1.22
CA LEU A 96 6.23 9.84 0.21
C LEU A 96 6.66 11.32 0.11
N LYS A 97 7.17 11.73 -1.04
CA LYS A 97 7.55 13.12 -1.34
C LYS A 97 6.38 13.92 -1.89
N LYS A 98 5.62 13.34 -2.80
CA LYS A 98 4.50 13.99 -3.46
C LYS A 98 3.53 12.94 -4.00
N ARG A 99 2.23 13.26 -3.95
CA ARG A 99 1.17 12.43 -4.51
C ARG A 99 0.31 13.22 -5.45
N ILE A 100 -0.06 12.63 -6.58
CA ILE A 100 -1.03 13.16 -7.54
C ILE A 100 -2.12 12.12 -7.69
N ILE A 101 -3.38 12.57 -7.59
CA ILE A 101 -4.55 11.70 -7.70
C ILE A 101 -5.39 12.20 -8.86
N LYS A 102 -5.75 11.30 -9.76
CA LYS A 102 -6.65 11.57 -10.87
C LYS A 102 -7.55 10.37 -11.12
N ASP A 103 -8.84 10.51 -10.83
CA ASP A 103 -9.84 9.44 -10.97
C ASP A 103 -9.41 8.16 -10.22
N ASN A 104 -9.16 7.06 -10.93
CA ASN A 104 -8.69 5.79 -10.37
C ASN A 104 -7.18 5.59 -10.49
N PHE A 105 -6.43 6.66 -10.69
CA PHE A 105 -4.96 6.66 -10.74
C PHE A 105 -4.36 7.41 -9.56
N VAL A 106 -3.30 6.86 -9.00
CA VAL A 106 -2.48 7.52 -7.99
C VAL A 106 -1.02 7.46 -8.45
N ILE A 107 -0.34 8.59 -8.41
CA ILE A 107 1.07 8.70 -8.78
C ILE A 107 1.82 9.23 -7.57
N ASP A 108 2.73 8.42 -7.04
CA ASP A 108 3.56 8.76 -5.90
C ASP A 108 5.01 8.99 -6.34
N HIS A 109 5.57 10.13 -5.96
CA HIS A 109 7.01 10.34 -5.94
C HIS A 109 7.54 9.91 -4.58
N GLU A 110 8.42 8.93 -4.59
CA GLU A 110 8.88 8.22 -3.40
C GLU A 110 10.41 8.28 -3.28
N SER A 111 10.87 8.30 -2.04
CA SER A 111 12.28 8.18 -1.69
C SER A 111 12.48 6.96 -0.78
N ILE A 112 13.21 5.98 -1.27
CA ILE A 112 13.41 4.69 -0.61
C ILE A 112 14.82 4.64 -0.02
N THR A 113 14.91 4.32 1.26
CA THR A 113 16.14 4.18 2.04
C THR A 113 16.18 2.82 2.74
N GLY A 114 17.30 2.51 3.41
CA GLY A 114 17.46 1.23 4.11
C GLY A 114 17.80 0.05 3.20
N ILE A 115 18.22 0.33 1.98
CA ILE A 115 18.78 -0.61 1.02
C ILE A 115 20.33 -0.58 1.12
N VAL A 116 20.97 -1.66 0.70
CA VAL A 116 22.44 -1.78 0.87
C VAL A 116 23.19 -0.84 -0.09
N GLN A 117 22.84 -0.86 -1.37
CA GLN A 117 23.39 0.00 -2.41
C GLN A 117 22.39 0.15 -3.57
N PRO A 118 22.13 1.37 -4.07
CA PRO A 118 22.55 2.67 -3.53
C PRO A 118 21.87 2.97 -2.19
N GLN A 119 22.42 3.89 -1.39
CA GLN A 119 21.84 4.23 -0.06
C GLN A 119 20.44 4.81 -0.14
N LYS A 120 20.06 5.34 -1.30
CA LYS A 120 18.77 5.97 -1.56
C LYS A 120 18.37 5.78 -3.01
N ILE A 121 17.09 5.46 -3.23
CA ILE A 121 16.46 5.42 -4.56
C ILE A 121 15.33 6.44 -4.58
N GLU A 122 15.29 7.27 -5.62
CA GLU A 122 14.11 8.07 -5.97
C GLU A 122 13.33 7.31 -7.04
N ALA A 123 12.02 7.17 -6.83
CA ALA A 123 11.16 6.44 -7.73
C ALA A 123 9.81 7.14 -7.93
N ILE A 124 9.20 6.92 -9.07
CA ILE A 124 7.79 7.22 -9.30
C ILE A 124 7.05 5.88 -9.33
N ALA A 125 6.01 5.75 -8.54
CA ALA A 125 5.09 4.61 -8.57
C ALA A 125 3.74 5.08 -9.09
N HIS A 126 3.27 4.52 -10.20
CA HIS A 126 1.98 4.81 -10.80
C HIS A 126 1.05 3.63 -10.57
N TYR A 127 0.02 3.85 -9.79
CA TYR A 127 -0.99 2.86 -9.39
C TYR A 127 -2.27 3.02 -10.19
N GLU A 128 -2.78 1.91 -10.72
CA GLU A 128 -4.11 1.82 -11.32
C GLU A 128 -5.05 1.03 -10.40
N ILE A 129 -6.21 1.61 -10.11
CA ILE A 129 -7.18 1.04 -9.18
C ILE A 129 -8.47 0.68 -9.93
N GLU A 130 -9.00 -0.51 -9.69
CA GLU A 130 -10.27 -0.98 -10.21
C GLU A 130 -10.94 -1.88 -9.17
N ASN A 131 -12.26 -1.75 -9.01
CA ASN A 131 -13.05 -2.54 -8.05
C ASN A 131 -12.46 -2.52 -6.63
N ASN A 132 -12.06 -1.34 -6.15
CA ASN A 132 -11.47 -1.13 -4.83
C ASN A 132 -10.19 -1.94 -4.56
N LYS A 133 -9.44 -2.25 -5.61
CA LYS A 133 -8.14 -2.94 -5.52
C LYS A 133 -7.13 -2.31 -6.47
N ILE A 134 -5.87 -2.34 -6.08
CA ILE A 134 -4.76 -1.98 -6.97
C ILE A 134 -4.56 -3.13 -7.93
N ILE A 135 -4.75 -2.88 -9.21
CA ILE A 135 -4.65 -3.91 -10.26
C ILE A 135 -3.33 -3.88 -11.00
N LYS A 136 -2.67 -2.72 -11.01
CA LYS A 136 -1.43 -2.54 -11.77
C LYS A 136 -0.56 -1.44 -11.15
N VAL A 137 0.75 -1.63 -11.19
CA VAL A 137 1.72 -0.61 -10.77
C VAL A 137 2.84 -0.53 -11.79
N TYR A 138 3.22 0.70 -12.15
CA TYR A 138 4.40 1.00 -12.96
C TYR A 138 5.42 1.76 -12.12
N PHE A 139 6.65 1.28 -12.10
CA PHE A 139 7.76 1.95 -11.43
C PHE A 139 8.67 2.62 -12.46
N ILE A 140 9.02 3.87 -12.19
CA ILE A 140 9.99 4.66 -12.96
C ILE A 140 11.13 5.01 -11.99
N GLN A 141 12.33 4.52 -12.29
CA GLN A 141 13.53 4.76 -11.50
C GLN A 141 14.62 5.37 -12.37
#